data_f7e863a746883344a05b3214d72eb754
#
_entry.id   f7e863a746883344a05b3214d72eb754
#
_cell.length_a   1.000
_cell.length_b   1.000
_cell.length_c   1.000
_cell.angle_alpha   90.00
_cell.angle_beta   90.00
_cell.angle_gamma   90.00
#
_symmetry.space_group_name_H-M   'P 1'
#
loop_
_entity.id
_entity.type
_entity.pdbx_description
1 polymer ?
#
loop_
_entity_poly.entity_id
_entity_poly.type
_entity_poly.pdbx_seq_one_letter_code
_entity_poly.pdbx_strand_id
1 'polypeptide(L)'
;MFAVLASGLLFVLEQARTRSQRDRVFNNLASYLPSQVAEEIAYSLPSSTIVAERRDFTLLSADLRNFSAFSEAKSPEESAAVLHYFFQKAAAIIEAHGGRVHEYKGDSLLALWDSQEAPVALKALNAAKKMSAEIDHISLSATTPYGLEPLGLGIGIEQGAALIGSIGPANRRTHTLLGDTVTIALRIQEMTAELAQPILLGERAARQLDAELLQSQGSYLLQGLTIPHVLFAPQPDESTLTSLTESFGDQEQGADTQPRLRVLAGGRRA
;
A
#
# COMPACT_ATOMS: atom_id res chain seq x y z
N MET A 1 -61.45 -13.97 -5.63
CA MET A 1 -60.30 -14.70 -5.05
C MET A 1 -59.06 -14.69 -5.98
N PHE A 2 -59.18 -15.01 -7.27
CA PHE A 2 -58.04 -15.01 -8.21
C PHE A 2 -57.36 -13.62 -8.37
N ALA A 3 -58.09 -12.52 -8.39
CA ALA A 3 -57.51 -11.17 -8.53
C ALA A 3 -56.62 -10.79 -7.36
N VAL A 4 -56.97 -11.18 -6.12
CA VAL A 4 -56.18 -10.89 -4.92
C VAL A 4 -54.86 -11.71 -4.92
N LEU A 5 -54.92 -12.97 -5.35
CA LEU A 5 -53.74 -13.83 -5.49
C LEU A 5 -52.80 -13.31 -6.58
N ALA A 6 -53.36 -12.88 -7.72
CA ALA A 6 -52.56 -12.30 -8.81
C ALA A 6 -51.87 -10.97 -8.38
N SER A 7 -52.57 -10.10 -7.67
CA SER A 7 -52.01 -8.85 -7.13
C SER A 7 -50.93 -9.12 -6.09
N GLY A 8 -51.12 -10.10 -5.22
CA GLY A 8 -50.11 -10.52 -4.25
C GLY A 8 -48.87 -11.07 -4.91
N LEU A 9 -49.00 -11.90 -5.96
CA LEU A 9 -47.88 -12.43 -6.72
C LEU A 9 -47.13 -11.33 -7.46
N LEU A 10 -47.84 -10.41 -8.11
CA LEU A 10 -47.23 -9.26 -8.78
C LEU A 10 -46.42 -8.39 -7.80
N PHE A 11 -47.00 -8.11 -6.61
CA PHE A 11 -46.29 -7.35 -5.56
C PHE A 11 -45.03 -8.05 -5.09
N VAL A 12 -45.05 -9.37 -4.88
CA VAL A 12 -43.88 -10.14 -4.49
C VAL A 12 -42.80 -10.14 -5.60
N LEU A 13 -43.21 -10.28 -6.85
CA LEU A 13 -42.29 -10.23 -8.00
C LEU A 13 -41.67 -8.83 -8.17
N GLU A 14 -42.43 -7.77 -7.94
CA GLU A 14 -41.96 -6.39 -8.00
C GLU A 14 -40.96 -6.09 -6.87
N GLN A 15 -41.26 -6.55 -5.66
CA GLN A 15 -40.33 -6.49 -4.52
C GLN A 15 -39.05 -7.26 -4.75
N ALA A 16 -39.13 -8.47 -5.31
CA ALA A 16 -37.97 -9.27 -5.64
C ALA A 16 -37.09 -8.61 -6.73
N ARG A 17 -37.71 -8.04 -7.77
CA ARG A 17 -37.00 -7.26 -8.81
C ARG A 17 -36.28 -6.04 -8.23
N THR A 18 -36.97 -5.28 -7.39
CA THR A 18 -36.43 -4.06 -6.77
C THR A 18 -35.22 -4.41 -5.87
N ARG A 19 -35.32 -5.50 -5.08
CA ARG A 19 -34.19 -6.00 -4.28
C ARG A 19 -32.99 -6.39 -5.16
N SER A 20 -33.22 -7.21 -6.19
CA SER A 20 -32.15 -7.64 -7.10
C SER A 20 -31.48 -6.48 -7.84
N GLN A 21 -32.22 -5.44 -8.21
CA GLN A 21 -31.65 -4.23 -8.81
C GLN A 21 -30.79 -3.45 -7.81
N ARG A 22 -31.26 -3.30 -6.57
CA ARG A 22 -30.52 -2.62 -5.49
C ARG A 22 -29.23 -3.36 -5.18
N ASP A 23 -29.28 -4.69 -5.04
CA ASP A 23 -28.11 -5.53 -4.78
C ASP A 23 -27.08 -5.43 -5.92
N ARG A 24 -27.54 -5.36 -7.17
CA ARG A 24 -26.66 -5.16 -8.33
C ARG A 24 -25.97 -3.79 -8.30
N VAL A 25 -26.72 -2.73 -8.02
CA VAL A 25 -26.18 -1.37 -7.93
C VAL A 25 -25.18 -1.29 -6.76
N PHE A 26 -25.53 -1.86 -5.61
CA PHE A 26 -24.66 -1.92 -4.44
C PHE A 26 -23.35 -2.68 -4.76
N ASN A 27 -23.43 -3.87 -5.32
CA ASN A 27 -22.25 -4.66 -5.68
C ASN A 27 -21.37 -3.95 -6.71
N ASN A 28 -21.96 -3.23 -7.67
CA ASN A 28 -21.21 -2.41 -8.60
C ASN A 28 -20.50 -1.25 -7.88
N LEU A 29 -21.17 -0.55 -6.97
CA LEU A 29 -20.56 0.52 -6.17
C LEU A 29 -19.44 -0.02 -5.27
N ALA A 30 -19.65 -1.18 -4.64
CA ALA A 30 -18.66 -1.83 -3.78
C ALA A 30 -17.41 -2.32 -4.56
N SER A 31 -17.48 -2.46 -5.88
CA SER A 31 -16.29 -2.76 -6.70
C SER A 31 -15.42 -1.53 -7.00
N TYR A 32 -15.95 -0.32 -6.81
CA TYR A 32 -15.21 0.94 -7.03
C TYR A 32 -14.91 1.71 -5.77
N LEU A 33 -15.54 1.36 -4.65
CA LEU A 33 -15.43 2.07 -3.38
C LEU A 33 -15.21 1.05 -2.25
N PRO A 34 -14.52 1.42 -1.16
CA PRO A 34 -14.49 0.58 0.04
C PRO A 34 -15.91 0.24 0.50
N SER A 35 -16.14 -1.01 0.93
CA SER A 35 -17.49 -1.54 1.23
C SER A 35 -18.28 -0.67 2.19
N GLN A 36 -17.63 -0.13 3.24
CA GLN A 36 -18.27 0.78 4.21
C GLN A 36 -18.75 2.07 3.56
N VAL A 37 -17.99 2.60 2.59
CA VAL A 37 -18.38 3.82 1.83
C VAL A 37 -19.53 3.51 0.88
N ALA A 38 -19.52 2.36 0.24
CA ALA A 38 -20.61 1.90 -0.62
C ALA A 38 -21.92 1.75 0.19
N GLU A 39 -21.86 1.21 1.41
CA GLU A 39 -23.00 1.13 2.33
C GLU A 39 -23.50 2.51 2.72
N GLU A 40 -22.62 3.40 3.16
CA GLU A 40 -22.99 4.76 3.55
C GLU A 40 -23.68 5.50 2.40
N ILE A 41 -23.13 5.42 1.18
CA ILE A 41 -23.71 6.05 0.00
C ILE A 41 -25.04 5.41 -0.39
N ALA A 42 -25.18 4.09 -0.28
CA ALA A 42 -26.39 3.38 -0.67
C ALA A 42 -27.60 3.68 0.25
N TYR A 43 -27.32 4.00 1.52
CA TYR A 43 -28.37 4.23 2.53
C TYR A 43 -28.49 5.69 2.98
N SER A 44 -27.57 6.57 2.64
CA SER A 44 -27.68 8.00 2.96
C SER A 44 -28.50 8.76 1.93
N LEU A 45 -29.19 9.79 2.40
CA LEU A 45 -29.83 10.75 1.49
C LEU A 45 -28.77 11.64 0.84
N PRO A 46 -28.94 12.03 -0.44
CA PRO A 46 -28.05 12.98 -1.07
C PRO A 46 -28.00 14.28 -0.23
N SER A 47 -26.85 14.56 0.35
CA SER A 47 -26.62 15.75 1.17
C SER A 47 -25.64 16.67 0.44
N SER A 48 -25.83 17.98 0.52
CA SER A 48 -24.86 18.97 0.04
C SER A 48 -23.75 19.26 1.06
N THR A 49 -23.86 18.73 2.27
CA THR A 49 -22.87 18.93 3.34
C THR A 49 -21.67 17.99 3.17
N ILE A 50 -20.49 18.49 3.59
CA ILE A 50 -19.29 17.66 3.72
C ILE A 50 -19.55 16.67 4.85
N VAL A 51 -19.45 15.38 4.53
CA VAL A 51 -19.50 14.30 5.52
C VAL A 51 -18.05 13.82 5.68
N ALA A 52 -17.38 14.33 6.70
CA ALA A 52 -15.99 13.95 7.00
C ALA A 52 -15.80 13.87 8.51
N GLU A 53 -15.04 12.86 8.93
CA GLU A 53 -14.77 12.55 10.33
C GLU A 53 -13.27 12.52 10.57
N ARG A 54 -12.82 13.08 11.69
CA ARG A 54 -11.44 12.99 12.13
C ARG A 54 -11.26 11.74 13.00
N ARG A 55 -10.38 10.85 12.59
CA ARG A 55 -10.07 9.60 13.29
C ARG A 55 -8.58 9.33 13.26
N ASP A 56 -8.10 8.48 14.17
CA ASP A 56 -6.72 8.02 14.19
C ASP A 56 -6.60 6.73 13.37
N PHE A 57 -5.61 6.72 12.47
CA PHE A 57 -5.31 5.59 11.59
C PHE A 57 -3.84 5.26 11.62
N THR A 58 -3.52 3.99 11.41
CA THR A 58 -2.23 3.60 10.86
C THR A 58 -2.38 3.54 9.35
N LEU A 59 -1.55 4.28 8.64
CA LEU A 59 -1.56 4.41 7.19
C LEU A 59 -0.37 3.68 6.61
N LEU A 60 -0.57 2.99 5.49
CA LEU A 60 0.45 2.35 4.69
C LEU A 60 0.34 2.88 3.27
N SER A 61 1.38 3.56 2.80
CA SER A 61 1.56 3.91 1.40
C SER A 61 2.54 2.94 0.76
N ALA A 62 2.19 2.36 -0.37
CA ALA A 62 3.06 1.46 -1.12
C ALA A 62 3.10 1.86 -2.59
N ASP A 63 4.29 1.77 -3.22
CA ASP A 63 4.55 2.16 -4.59
C ASP A 63 5.48 1.15 -5.27
N LEU A 64 5.17 0.78 -6.52
CA LEU A 64 5.98 -0.14 -7.29
C LEU A 64 7.22 0.56 -7.84
N ARG A 65 8.40 0.06 -7.48
CA ARG A 65 9.66 0.52 -8.05
C ARG A 65 9.91 -0.11 -9.41
N ASN A 66 10.53 0.67 -10.29
CA ASN A 66 10.89 0.29 -11.66
C ASN A 66 9.67 0.02 -12.57
N PHE A 67 8.43 0.28 -12.11
CA PHE A 67 7.24 0.03 -12.91
C PHE A 67 7.16 0.94 -14.15
N SER A 68 7.62 2.17 -14.08
CA SER A 68 7.68 3.07 -15.24
C SER A 68 8.57 2.50 -16.34
N ALA A 69 9.79 2.05 -16.00
CA ALA A 69 10.70 1.42 -16.96
C ALA A 69 10.13 0.09 -17.50
N PHE A 70 9.47 -0.69 -16.64
CA PHE A 70 8.76 -1.90 -17.05
C PHE A 70 7.66 -1.59 -18.05
N SER A 71 6.84 -0.59 -17.81
CA SER A 71 5.71 -0.21 -18.67
C SER A 71 6.13 0.42 -20.00
N GLU A 72 7.32 1.04 -20.07
CA GLU A 72 7.91 1.49 -21.32
C GLU A 72 8.41 0.34 -22.20
N ALA A 73 8.88 -0.75 -21.56
CA ALA A 73 9.42 -1.92 -22.27
C ALA A 73 8.34 -2.95 -22.67
N LYS A 74 7.14 -2.83 -22.15
CA LYS A 74 6.03 -3.78 -22.31
C LYS A 74 4.82 -3.14 -22.97
N SER A 75 3.90 -3.99 -23.46
CA SER A 75 2.60 -3.50 -23.95
C SER A 75 1.75 -2.95 -22.78
N PRO A 76 0.82 -2.02 -23.07
CA PRO A 76 -0.11 -1.54 -22.04
C PRO A 76 -0.92 -2.65 -21.39
N GLU A 77 -1.26 -3.70 -22.14
CA GLU A 77 -2.03 -4.85 -21.66
C GLU A 77 -1.20 -5.70 -20.68
N GLU A 78 0.10 -5.94 -20.98
CA GLU A 78 1.01 -6.65 -20.07
C GLU A 78 1.24 -5.85 -18.78
N SER A 79 1.45 -4.54 -18.91
CA SER A 79 1.61 -3.62 -17.78
C SER A 79 0.37 -3.60 -16.89
N ALA A 80 -0.82 -3.51 -17.50
CA ALA A 80 -2.08 -3.56 -16.77
C ALA A 80 -2.31 -4.91 -16.06
N ALA A 81 -1.91 -6.02 -16.69
CA ALA A 81 -2.05 -7.35 -16.10
C ALA A 81 -1.16 -7.51 -14.84
N VAL A 82 0.10 -7.05 -14.90
CA VAL A 82 1.01 -7.05 -13.75
C VAL A 82 0.48 -6.19 -12.62
N LEU A 83 0.02 -4.97 -12.93
CA LEU A 83 -0.54 -4.05 -11.96
C LEU A 83 -1.81 -4.61 -11.30
N HIS A 84 -2.72 -5.18 -12.11
CA HIS A 84 -3.93 -5.82 -11.61
C HIS A 84 -3.61 -6.97 -10.63
N TYR A 85 -2.65 -7.84 -11.00
CA TYR A 85 -2.22 -8.95 -10.16
C TYR A 85 -1.61 -8.45 -8.85
N PHE A 86 -0.73 -7.44 -8.91
CA PHE A 86 -0.16 -6.82 -7.72
C PHE A 86 -1.24 -6.26 -6.80
N PHE A 87 -2.19 -5.47 -7.31
CA PHE A 87 -3.25 -4.90 -6.49
C PHE A 87 -4.17 -5.96 -5.88
N GLN A 88 -4.48 -7.01 -6.62
CA GLN A 88 -5.27 -8.13 -6.09
C GLN A 88 -4.56 -8.81 -4.91
N LYS A 89 -3.26 -9.07 -5.03
CA LYS A 89 -2.47 -9.68 -3.96
C LYS A 89 -2.30 -8.74 -2.77
N ALA A 90 -1.97 -7.48 -3.02
CA ALA A 90 -1.82 -6.47 -1.98
C ALA A 90 -3.11 -6.28 -1.18
N ALA A 91 -4.26 -6.16 -1.84
CA ALA A 91 -5.55 -6.05 -1.17
C ALA A 91 -5.85 -7.26 -0.28
N ALA A 92 -5.67 -8.47 -0.79
CA ALA A 92 -5.90 -9.69 -0.02
C ALA A 92 -4.97 -9.79 1.22
N ILE A 93 -3.69 -9.37 1.09
CA ILE A 93 -2.75 -9.33 2.21
C ILE A 93 -3.18 -8.29 3.24
N ILE A 94 -3.52 -7.08 2.82
CA ILE A 94 -3.96 -5.99 3.69
C ILE A 94 -5.20 -6.41 4.47
N GLU A 95 -6.22 -6.96 3.80
CA GLU A 95 -7.46 -7.44 4.41
C GLU A 95 -7.22 -8.59 5.40
N ALA A 96 -6.37 -9.55 5.05
CA ALA A 96 -6.00 -10.66 5.95
C ALA A 96 -5.31 -10.18 7.24
N HIS A 97 -4.70 -8.97 7.23
CA HIS A 97 -4.11 -8.32 8.40
C HIS A 97 -5.04 -7.28 9.06
N GLY A 98 -6.33 -7.27 8.70
CA GLY A 98 -7.34 -6.40 9.29
C GLY A 98 -7.30 -4.94 8.83
N GLY A 99 -6.59 -4.66 7.73
CA GLY A 99 -6.58 -3.37 7.06
C GLY A 99 -7.59 -3.32 5.91
N ARG A 100 -7.67 -2.17 5.28
CA ARG A 100 -8.42 -1.99 4.03
C ARG A 100 -7.67 -1.07 3.08
N VAL A 101 -7.76 -1.33 1.79
CA VAL A 101 -7.28 -0.39 0.79
C VAL A 101 -8.25 0.78 0.70
N HIS A 102 -7.71 1.98 0.76
CA HIS A 102 -8.47 3.22 0.64
C HIS A 102 -8.49 3.72 -0.80
N GLU A 103 -7.34 3.71 -1.46
CA GLU A 103 -7.16 4.29 -2.78
C GLU A 103 -6.08 3.54 -3.57
N TYR A 104 -6.30 3.42 -4.88
CA TYR A 104 -5.28 3.06 -5.87
C TYR A 104 -5.00 4.27 -6.74
N LYS A 105 -3.73 4.60 -6.96
CA LYS A 105 -3.31 5.76 -7.75
C LYS A 105 -2.10 5.41 -8.60
N GLY A 106 -2.32 5.23 -9.91
CA GLY A 106 -1.25 4.75 -10.80
C GLY A 106 -0.75 3.37 -10.38
N ASP A 107 0.52 3.28 -10.02
CA ASP A 107 1.21 2.08 -9.53
C ASP A 107 1.32 2.05 -7.99
N SER A 108 0.70 3.00 -7.30
CA SER A 108 0.69 3.10 -5.84
C SER A 108 -0.66 2.76 -5.22
N LEU A 109 -0.65 2.41 -3.94
CA LEU A 109 -1.84 2.22 -3.13
C LEU A 109 -1.68 2.89 -1.76
N LEU A 110 -2.81 3.30 -1.20
CA LEU A 110 -2.92 3.77 0.17
C LEU A 110 -3.88 2.86 0.94
N ALA A 111 -3.39 2.28 2.04
CA ALA A 111 -4.17 1.44 2.92
C ALA A 111 -4.23 2.01 4.33
N LEU A 112 -5.24 1.60 5.09
CA LEU A 112 -5.43 2.07 6.46
C LEU A 112 -5.93 0.98 7.38
N TRP A 113 -5.57 1.13 8.65
CA TRP A 113 -6.07 0.39 9.81
C TRP A 113 -6.66 1.37 10.79
N ASP A 114 -7.81 1.07 11.35
CA ASP A 114 -8.41 1.86 12.42
C ASP A 114 -7.61 1.66 13.71
N SER A 115 -7.13 2.74 14.33
CA SER A 115 -6.24 2.68 15.49
C SER A 115 -6.95 2.41 16.82
N GLN A 116 -8.22 2.04 16.80
CA GLN A 116 -8.95 1.67 18.03
C GLN A 116 -8.57 0.27 18.54
N GLU A 117 -7.93 -0.56 17.71
CA GLU A 117 -7.46 -1.89 18.07
C GLU A 117 -5.94 -1.93 18.15
N ALA A 118 -5.37 -2.16 19.32
CA ALA A 118 -3.92 -2.35 19.52
C ALA A 118 -3.52 -3.83 19.27
N PRO A 119 -2.31 -4.13 18.76
CA PRO A 119 -1.27 -3.28 18.14
C PRO A 119 -1.42 -3.17 16.60
N VAL A 120 -2.00 -2.10 16.14
CA VAL A 120 -2.34 -1.91 14.72
C VAL A 120 -1.09 -1.74 13.86
N ALA A 121 -0.06 -1.06 14.36
CA ALA A 121 1.19 -0.87 13.62
C ALA A 121 1.89 -2.21 13.30
N LEU A 122 1.80 -3.20 14.17
CA LEU A 122 2.33 -4.54 13.91
C LEU A 122 1.59 -5.26 12.80
N LYS A 123 0.25 -5.12 12.75
CA LYS A 123 -0.56 -5.68 11.65
C LYS A 123 -0.16 -5.06 10.31
N ALA A 124 0.02 -3.73 10.27
CA ALA A 124 0.46 -3.02 9.08
C ALA A 124 1.89 -3.41 8.65
N LEU A 125 2.82 -3.54 9.61
CA LEU A 125 4.19 -3.99 9.33
C LEU A 125 4.22 -5.42 8.77
N ASN A 126 3.44 -6.35 9.34
CA ASN A 126 3.37 -7.72 8.85
C ASN A 126 2.76 -7.79 7.44
N ALA A 127 1.74 -6.97 7.16
CA ALA A 127 1.21 -6.83 5.82
C ALA A 127 2.28 -6.30 4.84
N ALA A 128 3.05 -5.27 5.24
CA ALA A 128 4.12 -4.70 4.44
C ALA A 128 5.21 -5.73 4.11
N LYS A 129 5.70 -6.48 5.11
CA LYS A 129 6.68 -7.56 4.91
C LYS A 129 6.17 -8.60 3.92
N LYS A 130 4.91 -9.04 4.06
CA LYS A 130 4.32 -10.03 3.17
C LYS A 130 4.10 -9.50 1.75
N MET A 131 3.72 -8.22 1.60
CA MET A 131 3.62 -7.58 0.29
C MET A 131 4.99 -7.48 -0.40
N SER A 132 6.05 -7.13 0.34
CA SER A 132 7.41 -7.07 -0.19
C SER A 132 7.88 -8.44 -0.70
N ALA A 133 7.64 -9.51 0.05
CA ALA A 133 7.96 -10.87 -0.39
C ALA A 133 7.15 -11.30 -1.63
N GLU A 134 5.86 -10.91 -1.73
CA GLU A 134 5.03 -11.27 -2.88
C GLU A 134 5.48 -10.54 -4.17
N ILE A 135 5.95 -9.29 -4.07
CA ILE A 135 6.44 -8.57 -5.25
C ILE A 135 7.72 -9.20 -5.82
N ASP A 136 8.57 -9.79 -5.00
CA ASP A 136 9.76 -10.51 -5.45
C ASP A 136 9.37 -11.70 -6.35
N HIS A 137 8.31 -12.43 -6.01
CA HIS A 137 7.77 -13.51 -6.84
C HIS A 137 7.18 -13.00 -8.17
N ILE A 138 6.44 -11.89 -8.13
CA ILE A 138 5.89 -11.24 -9.32
C ILE A 138 7.03 -10.79 -10.23
N SER A 139 8.05 -10.15 -9.65
CA SER A 139 9.21 -9.62 -10.35
C SER A 139 9.96 -10.72 -11.10
N LEU A 140 10.27 -11.84 -10.44
CA LEU A 140 10.97 -12.96 -11.08
C LEU A 140 10.26 -13.46 -12.34
N SER A 141 8.93 -13.53 -12.33
CA SER A 141 8.16 -13.99 -13.48
C SER A 141 8.01 -12.93 -14.58
N ALA A 142 7.92 -11.66 -14.22
CA ALA A 142 7.62 -10.58 -15.14
C ALA A 142 8.86 -9.96 -15.81
N THR A 143 10.01 -9.92 -15.14
CA THR A 143 11.19 -9.18 -15.59
C THR A 143 12.34 -10.07 -16.04
N THR A 144 12.63 -11.17 -15.35
CA THR A 144 13.79 -12.05 -15.62
C THR A 144 13.86 -12.57 -17.08
N PRO A 145 12.74 -13.05 -17.69
CA PRO A 145 12.77 -13.55 -19.05
C PRO A 145 13.16 -12.50 -20.10
N TYR A 146 13.09 -11.23 -19.75
CA TYR A 146 13.29 -10.10 -20.66
C TYR A 146 14.54 -9.28 -20.33
N GLY A 147 15.28 -9.63 -19.29
CA GLY A 147 16.46 -8.86 -18.86
C GLY A 147 16.12 -7.46 -18.34
N LEU A 148 14.89 -7.25 -17.85
CA LEU A 148 14.45 -5.98 -17.27
C LEU A 148 14.88 -5.89 -15.81
N GLU A 149 15.02 -4.64 -15.33
CA GLU A 149 15.26 -4.38 -13.91
C GLU A 149 14.13 -4.98 -13.05
N PRO A 150 14.47 -5.60 -11.92
CA PRO A 150 13.48 -6.18 -11.02
C PRO A 150 12.49 -5.14 -10.53
N LEU A 151 11.21 -5.53 -10.51
CA LEU A 151 10.20 -4.75 -9.80
C LEU A 151 10.48 -4.86 -8.30
N GLY A 152 10.35 -3.77 -7.60
CA GLY A 152 10.44 -3.71 -6.15
C GLY A 152 9.24 -3.01 -5.53
N LEU A 153 9.25 -2.87 -4.23
CA LEU A 153 8.20 -2.18 -3.49
C LEU A 153 8.82 -1.20 -2.49
N GLY A 154 8.34 0.04 -2.49
CA GLY A 154 8.64 1.02 -1.45
C GLY A 154 7.42 1.20 -0.57
N ILE A 155 7.54 0.99 0.75
CA ILE A 155 6.42 1.07 1.70
C ILE A 155 6.75 2.05 2.81
N GLY A 156 5.86 3.04 3.01
CA GLY A 156 5.89 3.99 4.11
C GLY A 156 4.73 3.75 5.07
N ILE A 157 5.01 3.65 6.37
CA ILE A 157 4.00 3.44 7.40
C ILE A 157 4.06 4.59 8.41
N GLU A 158 2.93 5.22 8.68
CA GLU A 158 2.81 6.23 9.74
C GLU A 158 1.47 6.12 10.46
N GLN A 159 1.42 6.65 11.69
CA GLN A 159 0.20 6.67 12.49
C GLN A 159 -0.15 8.08 12.93
N GLY A 160 -1.44 8.36 12.95
CA GLY A 160 -1.98 9.61 13.50
C GLY A 160 -3.35 9.96 12.98
N ALA A 161 -3.77 11.17 13.33
CA ALA A 161 -5.08 11.67 12.95
C ALA A 161 -5.15 12.03 11.46
N ALA A 162 -6.21 11.60 10.82
CA ALA A 162 -6.58 12.02 9.47
C ALA A 162 -8.09 12.28 9.41
N LEU A 163 -8.50 13.13 8.47
CA LEU A 163 -9.88 13.38 8.13
C LEU A 163 -10.26 12.43 7.01
N ILE A 164 -11.25 11.57 7.24
CA ILE A 164 -11.78 10.65 6.23
C ILE A 164 -13.21 11.08 5.88
N GLY A 165 -13.54 11.11 4.59
CA GLY A 165 -14.90 11.46 4.18
C GLY A 165 -15.05 11.80 2.72
N SER A 166 -16.29 12.14 2.35
CA SER A 166 -16.66 12.47 0.98
C SER A 166 -16.63 13.98 0.77
N ILE A 167 -15.72 14.45 -0.07
CA ILE A 167 -15.47 15.86 -0.37
C ILE A 167 -15.71 16.12 -1.86
N GLY A 168 -16.31 17.28 -2.16
CA GLY A 168 -16.58 17.73 -3.51
C GLY A 168 -18.02 18.15 -3.74
N PRO A 169 -18.38 18.62 -4.93
CA PRO A 169 -19.72 19.04 -5.27
C PRO A 169 -20.69 17.83 -5.26
N ALA A 170 -21.98 18.09 -5.06
CA ALA A 170 -22.99 17.05 -4.90
C ALA A 170 -23.06 16.02 -6.05
N ASN A 171 -22.69 16.43 -7.25
CA ASN A 171 -22.68 15.60 -8.47
C ASN A 171 -21.34 14.88 -8.73
N ARG A 172 -20.28 15.18 -7.96
CA ARG A 172 -18.95 14.54 -8.12
C ARG A 172 -18.16 14.63 -6.81
N ARG A 173 -18.38 13.67 -5.94
CA ARG A 173 -17.64 13.54 -4.67
C ARG A 173 -16.52 12.52 -4.82
N THR A 174 -15.45 12.76 -4.08
CA THR A 174 -14.37 11.81 -3.89
C THR A 174 -14.32 11.45 -2.42
N HIS A 175 -14.31 10.16 -2.12
CA HIS A 175 -14.00 9.70 -0.78
C HIS A 175 -12.49 9.77 -0.60
N THR A 176 -12.02 10.53 0.37
CA THR A 176 -10.61 10.86 0.50
C THR A 176 -10.14 10.90 1.95
N LEU A 177 -8.83 10.76 2.12
CA LEU A 177 -8.11 10.96 3.37
C LEU A 177 -7.31 12.26 3.28
N LEU A 178 -7.42 13.12 4.29
CA LEU A 178 -6.69 14.39 4.37
C LEU A 178 -6.03 14.54 5.73
N GLY A 179 -4.82 15.09 5.75
CA GLY A 179 -4.10 15.43 6.98
C GLY A 179 -2.61 15.19 6.87
N ASP A 180 -1.88 15.73 7.85
CA ASP A 180 -0.42 15.63 7.89
C ASP A 180 0.07 14.18 7.92
N THR A 181 -0.65 13.30 8.62
CA THR A 181 -0.31 11.87 8.70
C THR A 181 -0.29 11.20 7.32
N VAL A 182 -1.22 11.58 6.42
CA VAL A 182 -1.27 11.07 5.04
C VAL A 182 -0.04 11.55 4.28
N THR A 183 0.25 12.86 4.36
CA THR A 183 1.42 13.45 3.71
C THR A 183 2.71 12.80 4.22
N ILE A 184 2.84 12.61 5.53
CA ILE A 184 4.02 11.99 6.13
C ILE A 184 4.18 10.55 5.63
N ALA A 185 3.12 9.73 5.62
CA ALA A 185 3.19 8.35 5.13
C ALA A 185 3.66 8.28 3.66
N LEU A 186 3.16 9.17 2.79
CA LEU A 186 3.59 9.28 1.40
C LEU A 186 5.08 9.68 1.30
N ARG A 187 5.54 10.66 2.09
CA ARG A 187 6.95 11.08 2.09
C ARG A 187 7.89 10.02 2.66
N ILE A 188 7.46 9.28 3.66
CA ILE A 188 8.21 8.13 4.17
C ILE A 188 8.36 7.07 3.07
N GLN A 189 7.31 6.81 2.30
CA GLN A 189 7.37 5.88 1.18
C GLN A 189 8.39 6.34 0.12
N GLU A 190 8.43 7.61 -0.24
CA GLU A 190 9.42 8.17 -1.17
C GLU A 190 10.86 7.98 -0.65
N MET A 191 11.12 8.18 0.65
CA MET A 191 12.42 7.98 1.29
C MET A 191 12.93 6.54 1.21
N THR A 192 12.06 5.56 0.96
CA THR A 192 12.47 4.16 0.82
C THR A 192 13.46 3.93 -0.33
N ALA A 193 13.40 4.74 -1.38
CA ALA A 193 14.36 4.70 -2.48
C ALA A 193 15.71 5.30 -2.07
N GLU A 194 15.69 6.45 -1.39
CA GLU A 194 16.90 7.15 -0.98
C GLU A 194 17.71 6.38 0.07
N LEU A 195 17.01 5.70 0.99
CA LEU A 195 17.62 4.93 2.06
C LEU A 195 17.88 3.45 1.68
N ALA A 196 17.54 3.04 0.46
CA ALA A 196 17.63 1.66 0.00
C ALA A 196 16.93 0.66 0.96
N GLN A 197 15.82 1.08 1.57
CA GLN A 197 15.01 0.27 2.46
C GLN A 197 13.65 0.02 1.81
N PRO A 198 13.17 -1.23 1.70
CA PRO A 198 11.85 -1.51 1.12
C PRO A 198 10.70 -1.05 2.01
N ILE A 199 10.91 -0.99 3.32
CA ILE A 199 9.91 -0.62 4.30
C ILE A 199 10.50 0.40 5.26
N LEU A 200 9.82 1.52 5.43
CA LEU A 200 10.14 2.53 6.44
C LEU A 200 8.91 2.87 7.28
N LEU A 201 9.15 3.12 8.55
CA LEU A 201 8.15 3.56 9.51
C LEU A 201 8.51 4.93 10.06
N GLY A 202 7.51 5.78 10.25
CA GLY A 202 7.66 7.01 11.00
C GLY A 202 7.59 6.77 12.51
N GLU A 203 7.93 7.79 13.26
CA GLU A 203 8.14 7.69 14.71
C GLU A 203 6.89 7.24 15.47
N ARG A 204 5.69 7.71 15.09
CA ARG A 204 4.45 7.36 15.80
C ARG A 204 4.06 5.90 15.58
N ALA A 205 4.22 5.38 14.38
CA ALA A 205 4.01 3.97 14.09
C ALA A 205 5.05 3.11 14.80
N ALA A 206 6.33 3.51 14.78
CA ALA A 206 7.42 2.80 15.42
C ALA A 206 7.25 2.68 16.94
N ARG A 207 6.72 3.70 17.62
CA ARG A 207 6.46 3.67 19.08
C ARG A 207 5.46 2.61 19.53
N GLN A 208 4.67 2.05 18.63
CA GLN A 208 3.73 0.96 18.94
C GLN A 208 4.36 -0.43 18.84
N LEU A 209 5.60 -0.51 18.40
CA LEU A 209 6.33 -1.75 18.16
C LEU A 209 7.45 -1.92 19.16
N ASP A 210 7.84 -3.15 19.39
CA ASP A 210 9.01 -3.45 20.20
C ASP A 210 10.26 -2.90 19.50
N ALA A 211 11.12 -2.23 20.27
CA ALA A 211 12.33 -1.60 19.74
C ALA A 211 13.29 -2.59 19.07
N GLU A 212 13.26 -3.85 19.49
CA GLU A 212 14.06 -4.94 18.91
C GLU A 212 13.66 -5.29 17.47
N LEU A 213 12.44 -4.96 17.06
CA LEU A 213 11.94 -5.21 15.71
C LEU A 213 12.42 -4.16 14.70
N LEU A 214 12.98 -3.06 15.18
CA LEU A 214 13.24 -1.87 14.38
C LEU A 214 14.69 -1.40 14.50
N GLN A 215 15.21 -0.87 13.41
CA GLN A 215 16.48 -0.16 13.37
C GLN A 215 16.24 1.29 12.98
N SER A 216 16.76 2.24 13.77
CA SER A 216 16.70 3.66 13.43
C SER A 216 17.55 3.95 12.19
N GLN A 217 16.97 4.65 11.24
CA GLN A 217 17.64 5.10 10.02
C GLN A 217 18.13 6.55 10.12
N GLY A 218 17.79 7.24 11.20
CA GLY A 218 18.14 8.64 11.43
C GLY A 218 16.96 9.59 11.31
N SER A 219 17.26 10.89 11.34
CA SER A 219 16.27 11.98 11.29
C SER A 219 16.38 12.74 9.96
N TYR A 220 15.26 12.92 9.29
CA TYR A 220 15.18 13.49 7.93
C TYR A 220 14.14 14.60 7.86
N LEU A 221 14.46 15.67 7.15
CA LEU A 221 13.50 16.71 6.80
C LEU A 221 12.76 16.24 5.53
N LEU A 222 11.56 15.73 5.71
CA LEU A 222 10.75 15.26 4.60
C LEU A 222 10.26 16.42 3.73
N GLN A 223 10.19 16.20 2.43
CA GLN A 223 9.83 17.26 1.47
C GLN A 223 8.47 17.88 1.78
N GLY A 224 8.46 19.21 1.89
CA GLY A 224 7.25 19.99 2.21
C GLY A 224 6.87 20.04 3.68
N LEU A 225 7.65 19.42 4.57
CA LEU A 225 7.47 19.49 6.01
C LEU A 225 8.55 20.40 6.63
N THR A 226 8.24 20.99 7.77
CA THR A 226 9.13 21.95 8.46
C THR A 226 9.85 21.34 9.66
N ILE A 227 9.45 20.15 10.09
CA ILE A 227 9.99 19.46 11.26
C ILE A 227 10.66 18.15 10.78
N PRO A 228 11.89 17.85 11.24
CA PRO A 228 12.51 16.57 10.96
C PRO A 228 11.74 15.39 11.58
N HIS A 229 11.72 14.26 10.87
CA HIS A 229 11.08 13.02 11.28
C HIS A 229 12.13 11.92 11.44
N VAL A 230 12.06 11.17 12.53
CA VAL A 230 12.90 9.99 12.72
C VAL A 230 12.26 8.82 11.98
N LEU A 231 13.06 8.15 11.15
CA LEU A 231 12.62 7.01 10.36
C LEU A 231 13.22 5.72 10.91
N PHE A 232 12.48 4.64 10.78
CA PHE A 232 12.87 3.31 11.21
C PHE A 232 12.67 2.30 10.08
N ALA A 233 13.57 1.32 9.98
CA ALA A 233 13.39 0.14 9.13
C ALA A 233 13.17 -1.10 10.00
N PRO A 234 12.40 -2.10 9.53
CA PRO A 234 12.33 -3.37 10.23
C PRO A 234 13.70 -4.05 10.25
N GLN A 235 14.04 -4.71 11.36
CA GLN A 235 15.21 -5.58 11.43
C GLN A 235 15.07 -6.71 10.40
N PRO A 236 16.18 -7.10 9.73
CA PRO A 236 16.17 -8.27 8.87
C PRO A 236 15.76 -9.51 9.67
N ASP A 237 14.84 -10.31 9.14
CA ASP A 237 14.49 -11.57 9.78
C ASP A 237 15.70 -12.53 9.69
N GLU A 238 15.93 -13.37 10.73
CA GLU A 238 17.07 -14.31 10.77
C GLU A 238 17.11 -15.25 9.55
N SER A 239 15.96 -15.58 8.97
CA SER A 239 15.85 -16.35 7.73
C SER A 239 16.44 -15.61 6.51
N THR A 240 16.37 -14.29 6.47
CA THR A 240 16.96 -13.48 5.40
C THR A 240 18.49 -13.43 5.54
N LEU A 241 19.00 -13.40 6.77
CA LEU A 241 20.44 -13.42 7.03
C LEU A 241 21.06 -14.78 6.65
N THR A 242 20.36 -15.89 6.89
CA THR A 242 20.81 -17.23 6.52
C THR A 242 20.88 -17.40 5.00
N SER A 243 19.89 -16.93 4.25
CA SER A 243 19.90 -16.99 2.78
C SER A 243 20.98 -16.11 2.15
N LEU A 244 21.33 -14.97 2.75
CA LEU A 244 22.43 -14.12 2.29
C LEU A 244 23.79 -14.78 2.58
N THR A 245 23.99 -15.41 3.74
CA THR A 245 25.22 -16.14 4.05
C THR A 245 25.41 -17.37 3.18
N GLU A 246 24.36 -18.09 2.82
CA GLU A 246 24.44 -19.20 1.87
C GLU A 246 24.79 -18.74 0.45
N SER A 247 24.23 -17.62 -0.02
CA SER A 247 24.54 -17.09 -1.36
C SER A 247 25.96 -16.51 -1.49
N PHE A 248 26.58 -16.05 -0.39
CA PHE A 248 27.97 -15.60 -0.36
C PHE A 248 28.95 -16.74 -0.09
N GLY A 249 28.53 -17.84 0.57
CA GLY A 249 29.35 -19.00 0.86
C GLY A 249 29.69 -19.85 -0.36
N ASP A 250 28.84 -19.88 -1.37
CA ASP A 250 29.08 -20.65 -2.62
C ASP A 250 30.01 -19.95 -3.62
N GLN A 251 30.38 -18.68 -3.41
CA GLN A 251 31.30 -17.94 -4.29
C GLN A 251 32.76 -18.00 -3.85
N GLU A 252 33.09 -18.49 -2.66
CA GLU A 252 34.50 -18.53 -2.17
C GLU A 252 35.28 -19.80 -2.54
N GLN A 253 34.70 -20.76 -3.27
CA GLN A 253 35.43 -21.98 -3.68
C GLN A 253 36.01 -21.94 -5.09
N GLY A 254 36.22 -20.80 -5.69
CA GLY A 254 36.81 -20.75 -7.03
C GLY A 254 37.40 -19.43 -7.46
N ALA A 255 38.42 -18.90 -6.76
CA ALA A 255 39.46 -18.07 -7.38
C ALA A 255 40.46 -17.53 -6.33
N ASP A 256 41.62 -18.15 -6.28
CA ASP A 256 42.85 -17.59 -5.72
C ASP A 256 43.29 -16.41 -6.61
N THR A 257 42.91 -15.19 -6.26
CA THR A 257 43.49 -13.96 -6.82
C THR A 257 43.31 -12.81 -5.80
N GLN A 258 44.42 -12.48 -5.15
CA GLN A 258 44.52 -11.35 -4.22
C GLN A 258 44.10 -10.03 -4.87
N PRO A 259 43.22 -9.24 -4.25
CA PRO A 259 42.89 -7.91 -4.72
C PRO A 259 44.04 -6.94 -4.43
N ARG A 260 44.73 -6.48 -5.48
CA ARG A 260 45.70 -5.36 -5.39
C ARG A 260 44.88 -4.06 -5.19
N LEU A 261 44.97 -3.49 -3.99
CA LEU A 261 44.54 -2.13 -3.68
C LEU A 261 45.31 -1.14 -4.58
N ARG A 262 44.65 -0.50 -5.55
CA ARG A 262 45.17 0.69 -6.24
C ARG A 262 44.73 1.92 -5.45
N VAL A 263 45.67 2.49 -4.71
CA VAL A 263 45.55 3.84 -4.15
C VAL A 263 45.66 4.83 -5.30
N LEU A 264 44.58 5.53 -5.63
CA LEU A 264 44.61 6.70 -6.50
C LEU A 264 45.06 7.90 -5.66
N ALA A 265 46.34 8.26 -5.80
CA ALA A 265 46.93 9.46 -5.23
C ALA A 265 46.28 10.71 -5.87
N GLY A 266 45.81 11.62 -5.03
CA GLY A 266 45.30 12.90 -5.45
C GLY A 266 46.37 13.76 -6.15
N GLY A 267 46.00 14.35 -7.27
CA GLY A 267 46.75 15.40 -7.97
C GLY A 267 45.98 16.71 -7.91
N ARG A 268 46.41 17.62 -7.02
CA ARG A 268 46.17 19.05 -7.15
C ARG A 268 46.91 19.61 -8.34
N ARG A 269 46.28 20.56 -9.07
CA ARG A 269 46.86 21.76 -9.74
C ARG A 269 45.79 22.31 -10.67
N ALA A 270 45.49 23.55 -10.80
CA ALA A 270 45.86 24.87 -10.44
C ALA A 270 44.66 25.75 -10.89
#